data_290f1b072711830218726e37584bb47d
#
_entry.id   290f1b072711830218726e37584bb47d
#
_cell.length_a   1.000
_cell.length_b   1.000
_cell.length_c   1.000
_cell.angle_alpha   90.00
_cell.angle_beta   90.00
_cell.angle_gamma   90.00
#
_symmetry.space_group_name_H-M   'P 1'
#
loop_
_entity.id
_entity.type
_entity.pdbx_description
1 polymer ?
#
loop_
_entity_poly.entity_id
_entity_poly.type
_entity_poly.pdbx_seq_one_letter_code
_entity_poly.pdbx_strand_id
1 'polypeptide(L)'
;MKIKFLKLKNWLLVTLMGALGLTACHSHKKLADPEEEPEPVELRGRGDVMLMYGVPTMNYMIRGQVRDADGKPVQGIRINMLEHGMEVNANAELQGDPERVKEYLENTSVETDARGRFTIAANGRPQEQVRLLIRDVDGTQNGEYRDQMVEMEVGGDNIDRTDANGWHQGTYHNKVEINLENK
;
A
#
# COMPACT_ATOMS: atom_id res chain seq x y z
N MET A 1 41.13 -21.29 -36.30
CA MET A 1 40.62 -22.53 -35.63
C MET A 1 39.54 -22.32 -34.56
N LYS A 2 39.03 -21.11 -34.32
CA LYS A 2 38.02 -20.82 -33.23
C LYS A 2 36.53 -20.93 -33.64
N ILE A 3 36.24 -20.93 -34.95
CA ILE A 3 34.84 -20.88 -35.42
C ILE A 3 34.15 -22.27 -35.46
N LYS A 4 34.93 -23.35 -35.57
CA LYS A 4 34.36 -24.72 -35.61
C LYS A 4 33.86 -25.21 -34.25
N PHE A 5 34.42 -24.70 -33.16
CA PHE A 5 34.02 -25.10 -31.79
C PHE A 5 32.65 -24.52 -31.35
N LEU A 6 32.28 -23.32 -31.83
CA LEU A 6 30.99 -22.71 -31.48
C LEU A 6 29.80 -23.43 -32.14
N LYS A 7 29.98 -23.90 -33.39
CA LYS A 7 28.92 -24.64 -34.11
C LYS A 7 28.66 -26.01 -33.49
N LEU A 8 29.69 -26.65 -32.95
CA LEU A 8 29.56 -27.95 -32.28
C LEU A 8 28.81 -27.82 -30.93
N LYS A 9 29.05 -26.74 -30.15
CA LYS A 9 28.35 -26.48 -28.89
C LYS A 9 26.87 -26.24 -29.11
N ASN A 10 26.48 -25.46 -30.09
CA ASN A 10 25.08 -25.18 -30.38
C ASN A 10 24.32 -26.41 -30.88
N TRP A 11 24.99 -27.27 -31.70
CA TRP A 11 24.37 -28.52 -32.15
C TRP A 11 24.13 -29.49 -30.99
N LEU A 12 25.07 -29.58 -30.04
CA LEU A 12 24.97 -30.45 -28.86
C LEU A 12 23.88 -29.98 -27.86
N LEU A 13 23.64 -28.64 -27.78
CA LEU A 13 22.60 -28.04 -26.93
C LEU A 13 21.19 -28.32 -27.49
N VAL A 14 21.03 -28.27 -28.81
CA VAL A 14 19.75 -28.58 -29.47
C VAL A 14 19.39 -30.07 -29.37
N THR A 15 20.38 -30.95 -29.46
CA THR A 15 20.12 -32.39 -29.30
C THR A 15 19.86 -32.79 -27.87
N LEU A 16 20.44 -32.08 -26.86
CA LEU A 16 20.18 -32.33 -25.45
C LEU A 16 18.76 -31.88 -25.04
N MET A 17 18.26 -30.78 -25.60
CA MET A 17 16.87 -30.33 -25.37
C MET A 17 15.83 -31.26 -26.02
N GLY A 18 16.17 -31.92 -27.12
CA GLY A 18 15.29 -32.91 -27.75
C GLY A 18 15.22 -34.25 -27.00
N ALA A 19 16.26 -34.59 -26.20
CA ALA A 19 16.30 -35.84 -25.41
C ALA A 19 15.63 -35.74 -24.04
N LEU A 20 15.45 -34.52 -23.51
CA LEU A 20 14.67 -34.28 -22.31
C LEU A 20 13.20 -34.13 -22.72
N GLY A 21 12.60 -35.24 -23.15
CA GLY A 21 11.21 -35.31 -23.58
C GLY A 21 10.27 -34.47 -22.70
N LEU A 22 9.86 -33.32 -23.22
CA LEU A 22 8.67 -32.67 -22.78
C LEU A 22 7.51 -33.58 -23.19
N THR A 23 7.17 -34.53 -22.33
CA THR A 23 5.88 -35.22 -22.41
C THR A 23 4.84 -34.19 -22.18
N ALA A 24 4.39 -33.55 -23.27
CA ALA A 24 3.13 -32.82 -23.27
C ALA A 24 2.08 -33.78 -22.79
N CYS A 25 1.48 -33.47 -21.66
CA CYS A 25 0.29 -34.15 -21.16
C CYS A 25 -0.75 -34.11 -22.28
N HIS A 26 -0.90 -35.22 -22.99
CA HIS A 26 -2.03 -35.46 -23.87
C HIS A 26 -3.23 -35.66 -22.96
N SER A 27 -3.95 -34.55 -22.71
CA SER A 27 -5.30 -34.61 -22.19
C SER A 27 -6.14 -35.32 -23.24
N HIS A 28 -6.41 -36.59 -23.03
CA HIS A 28 -7.43 -37.31 -23.80
C HIS A 28 -8.77 -36.63 -23.54
N LYS A 29 -9.14 -35.70 -24.40
CA LYS A 29 -10.56 -35.36 -24.56
C LYS A 29 -11.25 -36.64 -25.06
N LYS A 30 -11.95 -37.33 -24.15
CA LYS A 30 -13.04 -38.23 -24.58
C LYS A 30 -13.97 -37.38 -25.40
N LEU A 31 -14.12 -37.74 -26.68
CA LEU A 31 -15.23 -37.27 -27.51
C LEU A 31 -16.50 -37.72 -26.80
N ALA A 32 -17.22 -36.75 -26.24
CA ALA A 32 -18.55 -36.99 -25.71
C ALA A 32 -19.47 -37.37 -26.87
N ASP A 33 -20.29 -38.40 -26.67
CA ASP A 33 -21.36 -38.77 -27.56
C ASP A 33 -22.27 -37.54 -27.82
N PRO A 34 -22.73 -37.34 -29.06
CA PRO A 34 -23.48 -36.15 -29.44
C PRO A 34 -24.94 -36.09 -28.98
N GLU A 35 -25.39 -36.89 -28.04
CA GLU A 35 -26.84 -37.02 -27.72
C GLU A 35 -27.22 -36.81 -26.23
N GLU A 36 -26.33 -36.28 -25.39
CA GLU A 36 -26.81 -35.79 -24.09
C GLU A 36 -26.60 -34.26 -24.03
N GLU A 37 -27.70 -33.52 -24.27
CA GLU A 37 -27.79 -32.13 -23.85
C GLU A 37 -27.50 -32.05 -22.33
N PRO A 38 -26.51 -31.28 -21.88
CA PRO A 38 -26.28 -31.13 -20.45
C PRO A 38 -27.54 -30.50 -19.83
N GLU A 39 -28.21 -31.23 -18.94
CA GLU A 39 -29.26 -30.68 -18.10
C GLU A 39 -28.76 -29.36 -17.48
N PRO A 40 -29.60 -28.28 -17.49
CA PRO A 40 -29.22 -27.03 -16.87
C PRO A 40 -28.97 -27.28 -15.38
N VAL A 41 -27.74 -27.16 -14.95
CA VAL A 41 -27.38 -27.17 -13.55
C VAL A 41 -28.07 -25.99 -12.89
N GLU A 42 -29.23 -26.23 -12.29
CA GLU A 42 -29.84 -25.26 -11.39
C GLU A 42 -28.89 -24.99 -10.25
N LEU A 43 -28.19 -23.85 -10.32
CA LEU A 43 -27.44 -23.31 -9.21
C LEU A 43 -28.41 -22.85 -8.11
N ARG A 44 -28.99 -23.88 -7.40
CA ARG A 44 -29.76 -23.61 -6.19
C ARG A 44 -28.85 -22.92 -5.19
N GLY A 45 -29.11 -21.66 -5.00
CA GLY A 45 -28.89 -20.82 -3.84
C GLY A 45 -27.79 -21.29 -2.90
N ARG A 46 -26.57 -20.93 -3.20
CA ARG A 46 -25.56 -20.80 -2.17
C ARG A 46 -25.01 -19.39 -2.24
N GLY A 47 -25.26 -18.70 -1.16
CA GLY A 47 -24.96 -17.31 -0.95
C GLY A 47 -23.67 -16.87 -1.62
N ASP A 48 -23.77 -15.69 -2.15
CA ASP A 48 -22.74 -14.80 -2.62
C ASP A 48 -21.36 -15.45 -2.76
N VAL A 49 -21.09 -16.03 -3.92
CA VAL A 49 -19.71 -16.22 -4.35
C VAL A 49 -19.17 -14.80 -4.50
N MET A 50 -18.69 -14.26 -3.41
CA MET A 50 -17.89 -13.05 -3.40
C MET A 50 -16.65 -13.40 -4.22
N LEU A 51 -16.71 -13.17 -5.51
CA LEU A 51 -15.54 -13.21 -6.37
C LEU A 51 -14.64 -12.08 -5.84
N MET A 52 -13.69 -12.44 -4.99
CA MET A 52 -12.70 -11.50 -4.44
C MET A 52 -11.75 -11.06 -5.56
N TYR A 53 -12.24 -10.23 -6.45
CA TYR A 53 -11.43 -9.51 -7.42
C TYR A 53 -10.90 -8.25 -6.78
N GLY A 54 -9.77 -8.38 -6.07
CA GLY A 54 -9.03 -7.24 -5.54
C GLY A 54 -9.61 -6.65 -4.24
N VAL A 55 -8.83 -5.80 -3.63
CA VAL A 55 -9.23 -5.01 -2.47
C VAL A 55 -9.45 -3.58 -2.93
N PRO A 56 -10.55 -2.91 -2.54
CA PRO A 56 -10.73 -1.49 -2.84
C PRO A 56 -9.51 -0.68 -2.41
N THR A 57 -9.10 0.27 -3.24
CA THR A 57 -7.97 1.15 -2.98
C THR A 57 -8.38 2.61 -3.08
N MET A 58 -7.62 3.48 -2.41
CA MET A 58 -7.72 4.93 -2.47
C MET A 58 -6.33 5.54 -2.40
N ASN A 59 -6.10 6.61 -3.14
CA ASN A 59 -4.92 7.42 -2.99
C ASN A 59 -5.14 8.50 -1.93
N TYR A 60 -4.08 8.82 -1.19
CA TYR A 60 -4.07 9.87 -0.18
C TYR A 60 -3.00 10.89 -0.52
N MET A 61 -3.39 12.15 -0.63
CA MET A 61 -2.51 13.29 -0.86
C MET A 61 -2.74 14.32 0.23
N ILE A 62 -1.92 14.26 1.29
CA ILE A 62 -2.05 15.12 2.46
C ILE A 62 -0.86 16.08 2.48
N ARG A 63 -1.13 17.37 2.55
CA ARG A 63 -0.14 18.42 2.67
C ARG A 63 -0.35 19.16 3.96
N GLY A 64 0.74 19.52 4.62
CA GLY A 64 0.58 20.26 5.87
C GLY A 64 1.77 21.10 6.23
N GLN A 65 1.58 21.84 7.33
CA GLN A 65 2.62 22.62 7.96
C GLN A 65 2.59 22.39 9.46
N VAL A 66 3.77 22.19 10.04
CA VAL A 66 3.97 22.00 11.48
C VAL A 66 4.54 23.28 12.05
N ARG A 67 3.99 23.74 13.17
CA ARG A 67 4.40 24.95 13.89
C ARG A 67 4.50 24.67 15.39
N ASP A 68 5.32 25.42 16.05
CA ASP A 68 5.34 25.48 17.53
C ASP A 68 4.19 26.38 18.09
N ALA A 69 4.16 26.49 19.40
CA ALA A 69 3.17 27.31 20.12
C ALA A 69 3.26 28.81 19.76
N ASP A 70 4.43 29.29 19.30
CA ASP A 70 4.64 30.66 18.88
C ASP A 70 4.31 30.88 17.38
N GLY A 71 3.86 29.84 16.69
CA GLY A 71 3.54 29.86 15.27
C GLY A 71 4.75 29.75 14.33
N LYS A 72 5.94 29.46 14.87
CA LYS A 72 7.16 29.30 14.08
C LYS A 72 7.18 27.91 13.46
N PRO A 73 7.57 27.79 12.17
CA PRO A 73 7.66 26.49 11.51
C PRO A 73 8.74 25.61 12.14
N VAL A 74 8.46 24.31 12.32
CA VAL A 74 9.38 23.35 12.93
C VAL A 74 9.82 22.33 11.89
N GLN A 75 11.14 22.19 11.74
CA GLN A 75 11.80 21.22 10.86
C GLN A 75 12.09 19.92 11.62
N GLY A 76 12.21 18.79 10.90
CA GLY A 76 12.69 17.52 11.46
C GLY A 76 11.60 16.72 12.19
N ILE A 77 10.36 17.19 12.19
CA ILE A 77 9.24 16.45 12.74
C ILE A 77 8.87 15.31 11.80
N ARG A 78 8.80 14.11 12.33
CA ARG A 78 8.46 12.90 11.59
C ARG A 78 6.97 12.62 11.67
N ILE A 79 6.38 12.37 10.50
CA ILE A 79 4.93 12.16 10.37
C ILE A 79 4.69 10.84 9.65
N ASN A 80 3.86 9.98 10.24
CA ASN A 80 3.40 8.73 9.65
C ASN A 80 1.89 8.79 9.45
N MET A 81 1.40 8.40 8.28
CA MET A 81 -0.01 8.11 8.09
C MET A 81 -0.26 6.66 8.52
N LEU A 82 -1.16 6.46 9.49
CA LEU A 82 -1.45 5.14 10.02
C LEU A 82 -2.39 4.37 9.10
N GLU A 83 -2.09 3.10 8.88
CA GLU A 83 -2.97 2.19 8.15
C GLU A 83 -4.22 1.83 8.96
N HIS A 84 -5.25 1.40 8.24
CA HIS A 84 -6.49 0.93 8.87
C HIS A 84 -6.21 -0.24 9.83
N GLY A 85 -6.77 -0.14 11.04
CA GLY A 85 -6.62 -1.18 12.06
C GLY A 85 -5.37 -1.06 12.93
N MET A 86 -4.46 -0.11 12.68
CA MET A 86 -3.37 0.16 13.62
C MET A 86 -3.91 0.86 14.86
N GLU A 87 -3.59 0.34 16.02
CA GLU A 87 -4.00 0.90 17.31
C GLU A 87 -2.86 1.72 17.92
N VAL A 88 -3.22 2.84 18.50
CA VAL A 88 -2.32 3.77 19.18
C VAL A 88 -2.85 3.96 20.60
N ASN A 89 -1.97 3.92 21.60
CA ASN A 89 -2.35 4.20 22.97
C ASN A 89 -2.50 5.72 23.25
N ALA A 90 -2.90 6.06 24.46
CA ALA A 90 -3.09 7.46 24.89
C ALA A 90 -1.79 8.32 24.82
N ASN A 91 -0.63 7.70 24.76
CA ASN A 91 0.68 8.37 24.64
C ASN A 91 1.17 8.45 23.19
N ALA A 92 0.29 8.23 22.19
CA ALA A 92 0.63 8.18 20.77
C ALA A 92 1.64 7.08 20.40
N GLU A 93 1.68 5.97 21.17
CA GLU A 93 2.53 4.82 20.86
C GLU A 93 1.73 3.74 20.14
N LEU A 94 2.27 3.25 19.01
CA LEU A 94 1.67 2.15 18.25
C LEU A 94 1.73 0.84 19.04
N GLN A 95 0.60 0.13 19.03
CA GLN A 95 0.48 -1.19 19.63
C GLN A 95 0.94 -2.26 18.63
N GLY A 96 1.67 -3.27 19.13
CA GLY A 96 2.08 -4.41 18.30
C GLY A 96 3.46 -4.93 18.63
N ASP A 97 3.97 -5.77 17.75
CA ASP A 97 5.35 -6.27 17.82
C ASP A 97 6.35 -5.10 17.62
N PRO A 98 7.27 -4.85 18.56
CA PRO A 98 8.13 -3.67 18.54
C PRO A 98 9.00 -3.55 17.29
N GLU A 99 9.51 -4.66 16.75
CA GLU A 99 10.36 -4.63 15.56
C GLU A 99 9.55 -4.25 14.32
N ARG A 100 8.34 -4.78 14.17
CA ARG A 100 7.43 -4.44 13.07
C ARG A 100 6.94 -3.01 13.17
N VAL A 101 6.63 -2.54 14.37
CA VAL A 101 6.25 -1.14 14.61
C VAL A 101 7.39 -0.22 14.20
N LYS A 102 8.61 -0.52 14.62
CA LYS A 102 9.79 0.26 14.26
C LYS A 102 10.01 0.29 12.76
N GLU A 103 10.03 -0.86 12.10
CA GLU A 103 10.18 -0.97 10.65
C GLU A 103 9.11 -0.18 9.89
N TYR A 104 7.85 -0.31 10.30
CA TYR A 104 6.75 0.47 9.73
C TYR A 104 6.98 1.97 9.86
N LEU A 105 7.31 2.44 11.07
CA LEU A 105 7.52 3.85 11.36
C LEU A 105 8.71 4.45 10.60
N GLU A 106 9.76 3.67 10.34
CA GLU A 106 10.91 4.10 9.56
C GLU A 106 10.60 4.15 8.05
N ASN A 107 9.86 3.16 7.53
CA ASN A 107 9.63 3.02 6.10
C ASN A 107 8.49 3.90 5.56
N THR A 108 7.54 4.33 6.41
CA THR A 108 6.35 5.08 6.00
C THR A 108 6.36 6.55 6.42
N SER A 109 7.45 7.02 7.01
CA SER A 109 7.54 8.39 7.53
C SER A 109 7.91 9.40 6.45
N VAL A 110 7.40 10.62 6.63
CA VAL A 110 7.89 11.84 5.99
C VAL A 110 8.38 12.81 7.06
N GLU A 111 9.37 13.64 6.73
CA GLU A 111 9.91 14.66 7.65
C GLU A 111 9.57 16.06 7.16
N THR A 112 9.38 16.98 8.10
CA THR A 112 9.12 18.38 7.77
C THR A 112 10.38 19.09 7.28
N ASP A 113 10.21 19.93 6.25
CA ASP A 113 11.27 20.78 5.69
C ASP A 113 11.59 21.99 6.62
N ALA A 114 12.58 22.82 6.24
CA ALA A 114 12.96 24.02 6.97
C ALA A 114 11.82 25.06 7.13
N ARG A 115 10.72 24.89 6.42
CA ARG A 115 9.52 25.71 6.54
C ARG A 115 8.40 24.98 7.28
N GLY A 116 8.71 23.87 7.94
CA GLY A 116 7.76 23.02 8.63
C GLY A 116 6.78 22.30 7.72
N ARG A 117 7.00 22.22 6.40
CA ARG A 117 6.05 21.66 5.44
C ARG A 117 6.33 20.18 5.19
N PHE A 118 5.25 19.44 4.97
CA PHE A 118 5.33 18.04 4.57
C PHE A 118 4.30 17.71 3.49
N THR A 119 4.52 16.60 2.81
CA THR A 119 3.56 16.00 1.87
C THR A 119 3.60 14.49 2.01
N ILE A 120 2.44 13.89 2.25
CA ILE A 120 2.23 12.45 2.24
C ILE A 120 1.53 12.10 0.93
N ALA A 121 2.11 11.17 0.18
CA ALA A 121 1.49 10.53 -0.97
C ALA A 121 1.49 9.02 -0.71
N ALA A 122 0.31 8.45 -0.49
CA ALA A 122 0.15 7.04 -0.16
C ALA A 122 -0.99 6.41 -0.97
N ASN A 123 -0.91 5.10 -1.14
CA ASN A 123 -2.00 4.29 -1.66
C ASN A 123 -2.33 3.22 -0.62
N GLY A 124 -3.59 3.01 -0.33
CA GLY A 124 -4.02 2.07 0.69
C GLY A 124 -5.49 1.69 0.58
N ARG A 125 -6.00 1.03 1.59
CA ARG A 125 -7.43 0.75 1.71
C ARG A 125 -8.19 2.04 2.00
N PRO A 126 -9.43 2.21 1.50
CA PRO A 126 -10.29 3.31 1.90
C PRO A 126 -10.50 3.30 3.42
N GLN A 127 -10.41 4.47 4.03
CA GLN A 127 -10.60 4.68 5.47
C GLN A 127 -11.66 5.75 5.68
N GLU A 128 -12.42 5.68 6.76
CA GLU A 128 -13.35 6.73 7.17
C GLU A 128 -12.64 7.90 7.81
N GLN A 129 -11.48 7.62 8.44
CA GLN A 129 -10.61 8.60 9.06
C GLN A 129 -9.17 8.34 8.71
N VAL A 130 -8.44 9.38 8.38
CA VAL A 130 -6.98 9.36 8.27
C VAL A 130 -6.40 9.83 9.59
N ARG A 131 -5.46 9.03 10.13
CA ARG A 131 -4.75 9.34 11.36
C ARG A 131 -3.28 9.58 11.05
N LEU A 132 -2.77 10.71 11.52
CA LEU A 132 -1.37 11.07 11.42
C LEU A 132 -0.72 10.98 12.80
N LEU A 133 0.32 10.19 12.91
CA LEU A 133 1.18 10.13 14.09
C LEU A 133 2.34 11.12 13.87
N ILE A 134 2.44 12.11 14.75
CA ILE A 134 3.42 13.19 14.72
C ILE A 134 4.44 12.93 15.83
N ARG A 135 5.74 12.85 15.47
CA ARG A 135 6.79 12.52 16.43
C ARG A 135 7.98 13.46 16.29
N ASP A 136 8.47 13.89 17.41
CA ASP A 136 9.75 14.56 17.54
C ASP A 136 10.87 13.51 17.70
N VAL A 137 11.71 13.38 16.68
CA VAL A 137 12.75 12.33 16.63
C VAL A 137 14.17 12.89 16.63
N ASP A 138 14.33 14.21 16.55
CA ASP A 138 15.66 14.86 16.54
C ASP A 138 16.07 15.40 17.92
N GLY A 139 15.23 15.19 18.94
CA GLY A 139 15.48 15.59 20.32
C GLY A 139 15.45 17.10 20.49
N THR A 140 16.52 17.68 21.03
CA THR A 140 16.57 19.10 21.35
C THR A 140 16.96 20.02 20.19
N GLN A 141 17.19 19.48 18.97
CA GLN A 141 17.79 20.28 17.88
C GLN A 141 16.85 21.40 17.38
N ASN A 142 15.55 21.14 17.30
CA ASN A 142 14.56 22.11 16.82
C ASN A 142 13.45 22.40 17.84
N GLY A 143 13.71 22.10 19.12
CA GLY A 143 12.75 22.14 20.23
C GLY A 143 12.48 20.74 20.76
N GLU A 144 11.74 20.62 21.86
CA GLU A 144 11.28 19.35 22.42
C GLU A 144 9.76 19.31 22.42
N TYR A 145 9.20 18.42 21.64
CA TYR A 145 7.74 18.34 21.45
C TYR A 145 7.22 16.96 21.85
N ARG A 146 5.97 16.95 22.28
CA ARG A 146 5.26 15.71 22.61
C ARG A 146 4.81 15.02 21.31
N ASP A 147 4.87 13.70 21.33
CA ASP A 147 4.24 12.90 20.29
C ASP A 147 2.72 13.10 20.38
N GLN A 148 2.07 13.29 19.26
CA GLN A 148 0.64 13.56 19.20
C GLN A 148 0.01 12.90 17.97
N MET A 149 -1.31 12.74 18.01
CA MET A 149 -2.07 12.18 16.90
C MET A 149 -3.07 13.22 16.38
N VAL A 150 -3.15 13.32 15.05
CA VAL A 150 -4.14 14.15 14.37
C VAL A 150 -5.05 13.25 13.57
N GLU A 151 -6.35 13.42 13.73
CA GLU A 151 -7.38 12.67 13.01
C GLU A 151 -8.12 13.58 12.04
N MET A 152 -8.38 13.07 10.84
CA MET A 152 -9.09 13.80 9.78
C MET A 152 -10.15 12.90 9.18
N GLU A 153 -11.37 13.36 9.08
CA GLU A 153 -12.45 12.62 8.40
C GLU A 153 -12.23 12.62 6.88
N VAL A 154 -12.48 11.47 6.27
CA VAL A 154 -12.47 11.31 4.81
C VAL A 154 -13.88 11.58 4.30
N GLY A 155 -14.14 12.81 3.92
CA GLY A 155 -15.44 13.27 3.42
C GLY A 155 -15.53 13.37 1.90
N GLY A 156 -16.75 13.36 1.38
CA GLY A 156 -17.02 13.39 -0.07
C GLY A 156 -16.42 14.58 -0.81
N ASP A 157 -16.35 15.74 -0.20
CA ASP A 157 -15.85 16.99 -0.81
C ASP A 157 -14.32 17.01 -0.98
N ASN A 158 -13.62 16.14 -0.24
CA ASN A 158 -12.17 16.02 -0.27
C ASN A 158 -11.68 14.86 -1.15
N ILE A 159 -12.59 14.17 -1.84
CA ILE A 159 -12.23 13.03 -2.69
C ILE A 159 -12.39 13.44 -4.16
N ASP A 160 -11.28 13.53 -4.87
CA ASP A 160 -11.27 13.62 -6.32
C ASP A 160 -11.52 12.23 -6.91
N ARG A 161 -12.61 12.07 -7.64
CA ARG A 161 -13.04 10.82 -8.25
C ARG A 161 -12.78 10.74 -9.75
N THR A 162 -11.98 11.64 -10.31
CA THR A 162 -11.71 11.67 -11.76
C THR A 162 -10.98 10.41 -12.25
N ASP A 163 -10.18 9.78 -11.37
CA ASP A 163 -9.47 8.52 -11.61
C ASP A 163 -10.16 7.31 -10.98
N ALA A 164 -11.36 7.49 -10.41
CA ALA A 164 -12.09 6.40 -9.75
C ALA A 164 -12.56 5.36 -10.77
N ASN A 165 -12.49 4.09 -10.38
CA ASN A 165 -13.01 2.95 -11.12
C ASN A 165 -13.60 1.93 -10.13
N GLY A 166 -14.10 0.78 -10.59
CA GLY A 166 -14.78 -0.17 -9.72
C GLY A 166 -14.02 -0.60 -8.45
N TRP A 167 -12.71 -0.50 -8.43
CA TRP A 167 -11.85 -0.88 -7.29
C TRP A 167 -11.11 0.31 -6.68
N HIS A 168 -10.83 1.33 -7.45
CA HIS A 168 -10.17 2.54 -7.00
C HIS A 168 -11.19 3.64 -6.74
N GLN A 169 -11.24 4.15 -5.49
CA GLN A 169 -12.25 5.12 -5.06
C GLN A 169 -11.87 6.58 -5.33
N GLY A 170 -10.71 6.81 -5.94
CA GLY A 170 -10.18 8.14 -6.24
C GLY A 170 -9.08 8.58 -5.29
N THR A 171 -8.81 9.88 -5.27
CA THR A 171 -7.74 10.49 -4.47
C THR A 171 -8.31 11.41 -3.41
N TYR A 172 -8.05 11.11 -2.13
CA TYR A 172 -8.36 11.99 -1.01
C TYR A 172 -7.31 13.10 -0.92
N HIS A 173 -7.74 14.34 -0.92
CA HIS A 173 -6.89 15.52 -0.77
C HIS A 173 -7.21 16.23 0.54
N ASN A 174 -6.19 16.52 1.35
CA ASN A 174 -6.38 17.35 2.53
C ASN A 174 -5.19 18.29 2.76
N LYS A 175 -5.48 19.40 3.47
CA LYS A 175 -4.49 20.33 3.98
C LYS A 175 -4.68 20.47 5.48
N VAL A 176 -3.59 20.31 6.24
CA VAL A 176 -3.62 20.34 7.71
C VAL A 176 -2.54 21.26 8.26
N GLU A 177 -2.89 22.04 9.28
CA GLU A 177 -1.93 22.77 10.11
C GLU A 177 -1.84 22.08 11.46
N ILE A 178 -0.62 21.80 11.89
CA ILE A 178 -0.33 21.06 13.13
C ILE A 178 0.43 22.00 14.05
N ASN A 179 -0.13 22.23 15.24
CA ASN A 179 0.54 22.98 16.29
C ASN A 179 1.09 22.00 17.33
N LEU A 180 2.39 22.06 17.55
CA LEU A 180 3.09 21.18 18.48
C LEU A 180 2.91 21.65 19.94
N GLU A 181 2.80 20.67 20.83
CA GLU A 181 2.85 20.88 22.26
C GLU A 181 4.25 20.63 22.79
N ASN A 182 4.78 21.55 23.58
CA ASN A 182 6.07 21.38 24.24
C ASN A 182 6.02 20.23 25.27
N LYS A 183 7.15 19.55 25.44
CA LYS A 183 7.33 18.54 26.52
C LYS A 183 7.38 19.18 27.89
#